data_239350344e30538f3bf28f43be3a48a7
#
_entry.id   239350344e30538f3bf28f43be3a48a7
#
_cell.length_a   1.000
_cell.length_b   1.000
_cell.length_c   1.000
_cell.angle_alpha   90.00
_cell.angle_beta   90.00
_cell.angle_gamma   90.00
#
_symmetry.space_group_name_H-M   'P 1'
#
loop_
_entity.id
_entity.type
_entity.pdbx_description
1 polymer ?
#
loop_
_entity_poly.entity_id
_entity_poly.type
_entity_poly.pdbx_seq_one_letter_code
_entity_poly.pdbx_strand_id
1 'polypeptide(L)'
;MIRVKTDAAVNGNPGKVGIGIEILYKKQQFLFKENSELLMDNHQAELWAIYRALVILQEKQWHQEVIFLNSDSKFAIMAIEKNYTKQVAYQEILKKVQGELQFFPQLFLEWIPEKENRGADQLARQALQQILGK
;
A
#
# COMPACT_ATOMS: atom_id res chain seq x y z
N MET A 1 18.08 0.50 -7.15
CA MET A 1 17.02 -0.39 -6.67
C MET A 1 16.31 0.24 -5.49
N ILE A 2 14.99 0.15 -5.50
CA ILE A 2 14.14 0.70 -4.43
C ILE A 2 13.37 -0.45 -3.80
N ARG A 3 13.31 -0.46 -2.48
CA ARG A 3 12.45 -1.39 -1.75
C ARG A 3 11.34 -0.61 -1.06
N VAL A 4 10.09 -1.05 -1.27
CA VAL A 4 8.92 -0.40 -0.71
C VAL A 4 8.16 -1.43 0.13
N LYS A 5 7.72 -1.03 1.31
CA LYS A 5 6.86 -1.85 2.16
C LYS A 5 5.60 -1.05 2.47
N THR A 6 4.45 -1.70 2.33
CA THR A 6 3.15 -1.06 2.58
C THR A 6 2.35 -1.87 3.58
N ASP A 7 1.51 -1.20 4.35
CA ASP A 7 0.57 -1.84 5.25
C ASP A 7 -0.61 -0.91 5.51
N ALA A 8 -1.69 -1.48 6.04
CA ALA A 8 -2.89 -0.75 6.37
C ALA A 8 -3.45 -1.23 7.71
N ALA A 9 -4.08 -0.31 8.43
CA ALA A 9 -4.78 -0.59 9.68
C ALA A 9 -6.19 -0.02 9.56
N VAL A 10 -7.20 -0.81 9.96
CA VAL A 10 -8.59 -0.41 9.86
C VAL A 10 -9.26 -0.58 11.23
N ASN A 11 -10.01 0.43 11.65
CA ASN A 11 -10.77 0.38 12.90
C ASN A 11 -12.23 0.05 12.60
N GLY A 12 -12.50 -1.24 12.44
CA GLY A 12 -13.83 -1.75 12.10
C GLY A 12 -13.82 -2.48 10.76
N ASN A 13 -14.99 -2.92 10.32
CA ASN A 13 -15.12 -3.66 9.06
C ASN A 13 -16.48 -3.35 8.40
N PRO A 14 -16.62 -2.22 7.70
CA PRO A 14 -15.58 -1.23 7.37
C PRO A 14 -15.31 -0.23 8.50
N GLY A 15 -14.21 0.48 8.39
CA GLY A 15 -13.83 1.48 9.38
C GLY A 15 -12.89 2.52 8.84
N LYS A 16 -12.47 3.44 9.70
CA LYS A 16 -11.46 4.44 9.39
C LYS A 16 -10.13 3.76 9.16
N VAL A 17 -9.28 4.35 8.34
CA VAL A 17 -8.10 3.70 7.80
C VAL A 17 -6.83 4.51 8.07
N GLY A 18 -5.76 3.81 8.44
CA GLY A 18 -4.42 4.35 8.38
C GLY A 18 -3.58 3.49 7.47
N ILE A 19 -2.68 4.11 6.71
CA ILE A 19 -1.71 3.36 5.91
C ILE A 19 -0.30 3.81 6.25
N GLY A 20 0.63 2.88 6.08
CA GLY A 20 2.04 3.11 6.27
C GLY A 20 2.82 2.68 5.04
N ILE A 21 3.77 3.50 4.64
CA ILE A 21 4.62 3.23 3.49
C ILE A 21 6.07 3.53 3.90
N GLU A 22 6.93 2.56 3.69
CA GLU A 22 8.35 2.67 3.97
C GLU A 22 9.11 2.47 2.66
N ILE A 23 9.92 3.47 2.29
CA ILE A 23 10.71 3.39 1.05
C ILE A 23 12.17 3.46 1.42
N LEU A 24 12.95 2.51 0.90
CA LEU A 24 14.39 2.46 1.08
C LEU A 24 15.04 2.66 -0.28
N TYR A 25 15.80 3.75 -0.42
CA TYR A 25 16.46 4.11 -1.67
C TYR A 25 17.76 4.83 -1.40
N LYS A 26 18.85 4.38 -2.02
CA LYS A 26 20.20 4.96 -1.87
C LYS A 26 20.60 5.10 -0.39
N LYS A 27 20.33 4.05 0.39
CA LYS A 27 20.62 3.98 1.83
C LYS A 27 19.87 5.01 2.67
N GLN A 28 18.85 5.65 2.10
CA GLN A 28 17.96 6.56 2.80
C GLN A 28 16.61 5.93 3.00
N GLN A 29 15.99 6.24 4.13
CA GLN A 29 14.69 5.74 4.48
C GLN A 29 13.67 6.87 4.44
N PHE A 30 12.58 6.66 3.71
CA PHE A 30 11.49 7.61 3.59
C PHE A 30 10.24 6.97 4.17
N LEU A 31 9.61 7.65 5.14
CA LEU A 31 8.46 7.11 5.86
C LEU A 31 7.24 7.99 5.59
N PHE A 32 6.13 7.35 5.24
CA PHE A 32 4.88 8.04 4.94
C PHE A 32 3.75 7.45 5.76
N LYS A 33 2.93 8.32 6.33
CA LYS A 33 1.71 7.95 7.04
C LYS A 33 0.56 8.75 6.43
N GLU A 34 -0.50 8.06 6.04
CA GLU A 34 -1.71 8.71 5.54
C GLU A 34 -2.92 8.06 6.21
N ASN A 35 -3.99 8.82 6.33
CA ASN A 35 -5.22 8.29 6.89
C ASN A 35 -6.42 8.76 6.06
N SER A 36 -7.55 8.07 6.24
CA SER A 36 -8.78 8.42 5.57
C SER A 36 -9.96 8.16 6.48
N GLU A 37 -10.91 9.08 6.48
CA GLU A 37 -12.19 8.89 7.17
C GLU A 37 -13.18 8.15 6.28
N LEU A 38 -12.89 7.95 5.00
CA LEU A 38 -13.67 7.09 4.13
C LEU A 38 -13.55 5.66 4.65
N LEU A 39 -14.71 5.03 4.84
CA LEU A 39 -14.74 3.70 5.44
C LEU A 39 -14.29 2.64 4.43
N MET A 40 -13.37 1.78 4.85
CA MET A 40 -12.87 0.67 4.04
C MET A 40 -12.79 -0.58 4.89
N ASP A 41 -12.88 -1.75 4.24
CA ASP A 41 -12.51 -2.99 4.91
C ASP A 41 -11.00 -3.21 4.77
N ASN A 42 -10.49 -4.28 5.37
CA ASN A 42 -9.05 -4.54 5.37
C ASN A 42 -8.50 -4.70 3.95
N HIS A 43 -9.22 -5.39 3.07
CA HIS A 43 -8.74 -5.67 1.71
C HIS A 43 -8.68 -4.40 0.86
N GLN A 44 -9.69 -3.54 0.97
CA GLN A 44 -9.68 -2.25 0.27
C GLN A 44 -8.51 -1.40 0.76
N ALA A 45 -8.31 -1.37 2.08
CA ALA A 45 -7.25 -0.56 2.69
C ALA A 45 -5.87 -1.01 2.23
N GLU A 46 -5.64 -2.33 2.13
CA GLU A 46 -4.35 -2.84 1.65
C GLU A 46 -4.10 -2.45 0.20
N LEU A 47 -5.11 -2.55 -0.65
CA LEU A 47 -5.01 -2.11 -2.03
C LEU A 47 -4.76 -0.61 -2.12
N TRP A 48 -5.43 0.18 -1.26
CA TRP A 48 -5.24 1.62 -1.22
C TRP A 48 -3.83 1.98 -0.80
N ALA A 49 -3.25 1.27 0.17
CA ALA A 49 -1.86 1.49 0.58
C ALA A 49 -0.90 1.30 -0.59
N ILE A 50 -1.10 0.24 -1.37
CA ILE A 50 -0.27 -0.02 -2.54
C ILE A 50 -0.47 1.08 -3.60
N TYR A 51 -1.71 1.48 -3.85
CA TYR A 51 -2.01 2.56 -4.78
C TYR A 51 -1.28 3.84 -4.39
N ARG A 52 -1.35 4.23 -3.11
CA ARG A 52 -0.69 5.44 -2.63
C ARG A 52 0.83 5.35 -2.76
N ALA A 53 1.40 4.19 -2.50
CA ALA A 53 2.83 3.99 -2.68
C ALA A 53 3.24 4.22 -4.14
N LEU A 54 2.45 3.71 -5.09
CA LEU A 54 2.73 3.91 -6.51
C LEU A 54 2.66 5.38 -6.91
N VAL A 55 1.65 6.10 -6.40
CA VAL A 55 1.50 7.54 -6.66
C VAL A 55 2.70 8.31 -6.10
N ILE A 56 3.12 8.01 -4.87
CA ILE A 56 4.28 8.66 -4.25
C ILE A 56 5.55 8.42 -5.07
N LEU A 57 5.75 7.20 -5.53
CA LEU A 57 6.92 6.86 -6.34
C LEU A 57 6.93 7.65 -7.65
N GLN A 58 5.78 7.85 -8.26
CA GLN A 58 5.67 8.67 -9.46
C GLN A 58 5.92 10.15 -9.18
N GLU A 59 5.37 10.66 -8.09
CA GLU A 59 5.58 12.06 -7.69
C GLU A 59 7.06 12.36 -7.46
N LYS A 60 7.80 11.38 -6.96
CA LYS A 60 9.24 11.51 -6.77
C LYS A 60 10.04 11.22 -8.04
N GLN A 61 9.35 10.84 -9.12
CA GLN A 61 9.98 10.52 -10.40
C GLN A 61 10.94 9.31 -10.29
N TRP A 62 10.58 8.34 -9.44
CA TRP A 62 11.35 7.12 -9.22
C TRP A 62 10.77 5.90 -9.96
N HIS A 63 9.73 6.11 -10.77
CA HIS A 63 8.98 5.02 -11.40
C HIS A 63 9.81 4.22 -12.43
N GLN A 64 10.93 4.77 -12.91
CA GLN A 64 11.80 4.07 -13.86
C GLN A 64 12.82 3.15 -13.18
N GLU A 65 12.96 3.26 -11.86
CA GLU A 65 13.90 2.45 -11.11
C GLU A 65 13.44 1.00 -11.00
N VAL A 66 14.37 0.10 -10.68
CA VAL A 66 14.00 -1.26 -10.29
C VAL A 66 13.39 -1.20 -8.90
N ILE A 67 12.15 -1.62 -8.76
CA ILE A 67 11.39 -1.49 -7.51
C ILE A 67 10.86 -2.85 -7.07
N PHE A 68 11.08 -3.17 -5.79
CA PHE A 68 10.46 -4.31 -5.13
C PHE A 68 9.45 -3.77 -4.12
N LEU A 69 8.17 -4.03 -4.37
CA LEU A 69 7.09 -3.56 -3.50
C LEU A 69 6.55 -4.75 -2.72
N ASN A 70 6.68 -4.68 -1.40
CA ASN A 70 6.32 -5.75 -0.48
C ASN A 70 5.03 -5.43 0.26
N SER A 71 4.17 -6.44 0.41
CA SER A 71 2.96 -6.35 1.21
C SER A 71 2.76 -7.69 1.92
N ASP A 72 2.18 -7.65 3.12
CA ASP A 72 1.82 -8.87 3.83
C ASP A 72 0.38 -9.32 3.53
N SER A 73 -0.31 -8.64 2.64
CA SER A 73 -1.65 -9.00 2.20
C SER A 73 -1.59 -9.94 0.99
N LYS A 74 -1.80 -11.23 1.23
CA LYS A 74 -1.88 -12.21 0.13
C LYS A 74 -2.99 -11.85 -0.84
N PHE A 75 -4.13 -11.39 -0.31
CA PHE A 75 -5.25 -10.97 -1.14
C PHE A 75 -4.84 -9.88 -2.13
N ALA A 76 -4.18 -8.82 -1.62
CA ALA A 76 -3.81 -7.68 -2.46
C ALA A 76 -2.82 -8.09 -3.55
N ILE A 77 -1.78 -8.84 -3.18
CA ILE A 77 -0.78 -9.31 -4.14
C ILE A 77 -1.43 -10.16 -5.24
N MET A 78 -2.29 -11.11 -4.85
CA MET A 78 -2.95 -11.99 -5.81
C MET A 78 -3.93 -11.23 -6.70
N ALA A 79 -4.70 -10.30 -6.15
CA ALA A 79 -5.66 -9.53 -6.92
C ALA A 79 -4.95 -8.69 -8.00
N ILE A 80 -3.82 -8.09 -7.63
CA ILE A 80 -3.04 -7.27 -8.56
C ILE A 80 -2.41 -8.15 -9.65
N GLU A 81 -1.80 -9.27 -9.26
CA GLU A 81 -1.15 -10.18 -10.22
C GLU A 81 -2.14 -10.76 -11.20
N LYS A 82 -3.34 -11.13 -10.73
CA LYS A 82 -4.39 -11.66 -11.59
C LYS A 82 -5.17 -10.58 -12.33
N ASN A 83 -5.04 -9.33 -11.89
CA ASN A 83 -5.84 -8.20 -12.36
C ASN A 83 -7.34 -8.53 -12.27
N TYR A 84 -7.75 -9.12 -11.14
CA TYR A 84 -9.12 -9.58 -10.99
C TYR A 84 -9.53 -9.69 -9.53
N THR A 85 -10.77 -9.32 -9.26
CA THR A 85 -11.43 -9.58 -7.98
C THR A 85 -12.93 -9.76 -8.23
N LYS A 86 -13.54 -10.68 -7.48
CA LYS A 86 -14.99 -10.91 -7.56
C LYS A 86 -15.78 -9.79 -6.89
N GLN A 87 -15.19 -9.15 -5.89
CA GLN A 87 -15.88 -8.15 -5.07
C GLN A 87 -15.95 -6.83 -5.82
N VAL A 88 -17.18 -6.36 -6.05
CA VAL A 88 -17.39 -5.08 -6.73
C VAL A 88 -16.71 -3.94 -5.96
N ALA A 89 -16.75 -4.00 -4.62
CA ALA A 89 -16.15 -2.98 -3.78
C ALA A 89 -14.65 -2.79 -4.01
N TYR A 90 -13.96 -3.82 -4.48
CA TYR A 90 -12.50 -3.76 -4.70
C TYR A 90 -12.12 -3.45 -6.14
N GLN A 91 -13.07 -3.58 -7.07
CA GLN A 91 -12.77 -3.43 -8.49
C GLN A 91 -12.26 -2.03 -8.85
N GLU A 92 -12.84 -1.01 -8.23
CA GLU A 92 -12.44 0.37 -8.51
C GLU A 92 -11.01 0.65 -8.07
N ILE A 93 -10.65 0.25 -6.84
CA ILE A 93 -9.29 0.49 -6.35
C ILE A 93 -8.27 -0.38 -7.11
N LEU A 94 -8.65 -1.61 -7.46
CA LEU A 94 -7.78 -2.46 -8.27
C LEU A 94 -7.51 -1.82 -9.63
N LYS A 95 -8.53 -1.23 -10.25
CA LYS A 95 -8.39 -0.53 -11.51
C LYS A 95 -7.43 0.64 -11.41
N LYS A 96 -7.49 1.39 -10.30
CA LYS A 96 -6.56 2.49 -10.05
C LYS A 96 -5.13 2.00 -9.91
N VAL A 97 -4.93 0.88 -9.19
CA VAL A 97 -3.60 0.27 -9.05
C VAL A 97 -3.05 -0.12 -10.42
N GLN A 98 -3.86 -0.79 -11.23
CA GLN A 98 -3.43 -1.21 -12.57
C GLN A 98 -3.10 -0.01 -13.47
N GLY A 99 -3.87 1.06 -13.34
CA GLY A 99 -3.61 2.30 -14.07
C GLY A 99 -2.25 2.90 -13.74
N GLU A 100 -1.85 2.84 -12.46
CA GLU A 100 -0.53 3.32 -12.05
C GLU A 100 0.59 2.38 -12.47
N LEU A 101 0.37 1.08 -12.38
CA LEU A 101 1.41 0.08 -12.66
C LEU A 101 1.96 0.17 -14.08
N GLN A 102 1.17 0.63 -15.04
CA GLN A 102 1.64 0.73 -16.43
C GLN A 102 2.80 1.72 -16.60
N PHE A 103 3.03 2.60 -15.61
CA PHE A 103 4.17 3.53 -15.66
C PHE A 103 5.44 2.95 -15.06
N PHE A 104 5.40 1.71 -14.56
CA PHE A 104 6.51 1.09 -13.85
C PHE A 104 7.07 -0.09 -14.65
N PRO A 105 8.13 0.12 -15.45
CA PRO A 105 8.66 -0.95 -16.30
C PRO A 105 9.36 -2.07 -15.53
N GLN A 106 9.81 -1.81 -14.31
CA GLN A 106 10.62 -2.75 -13.54
C GLN A 106 10.15 -2.84 -12.09
N LEU A 107 8.86 -3.04 -11.88
CA LEU A 107 8.29 -3.19 -10.53
C LEU A 107 7.87 -4.63 -10.29
N PHE A 108 8.31 -5.19 -9.17
CA PHE A 108 8.03 -6.55 -8.76
C PHE A 108 7.27 -6.54 -7.44
N LEU A 109 6.09 -7.16 -7.45
CA LEU A 109 5.29 -7.33 -6.24
C LEU A 109 5.73 -8.58 -5.52
N GLU A 110 5.92 -8.49 -4.20
CA GLU A 110 6.33 -9.62 -3.39
C GLU A 110 5.50 -9.66 -2.11
N TRP A 111 4.98 -10.84 -1.79
CA TRP A 111 4.36 -11.06 -0.49
C TRP A 111 5.45 -11.30 0.56
N ILE A 112 5.31 -10.68 1.73
CA ILE A 112 6.19 -10.93 2.88
C ILE A 112 5.32 -11.22 4.11
N PRO A 113 5.82 -12.01 5.08
CA PRO A 113 5.06 -12.24 6.31
C PRO A 113 5.01 -10.98 7.17
N GLU A 114 4.00 -10.89 8.03
CA GLU A 114 3.79 -9.72 8.89
C GLU A 114 5.02 -9.36 9.71
N LYS A 115 5.75 -10.36 10.21
CA LYS A 115 6.95 -10.12 11.04
C LYS A 115 8.05 -9.38 10.28
N GLU A 116 8.02 -9.39 8.96
CA GLU A 116 8.97 -8.66 8.13
C GLU A 116 8.42 -7.32 7.67
N ASN A 117 7.21 -6.96 8.08
CA ASN A 117 6.54 -5.74 7.66
C ASN A 117 6.22 -4.80 8.84
N ARG A 118 6.98 -4.91 9.93
CA ARG A 118 6.67 -4.20 11.18
C ARG A 118 6.75 -2.68 11.05
N GLY A 119 7.69 -2.18 10.24
CA GLY A 119 7.83 -0.74 10.07
C GLY A 119 6.60 -0.11 9.43
N ALA A 120 6.13 -0.70 8.33
CA ALA A 120 4.93 -0.22 7.65
C ALA A 120 3.69 -0.42 8.53
N ASP A 121 3.61 -1.53 9.27
CA ASP A 121 2.51 -1.79 10.20
C ASP A 121 2.45 -0.70 11.28
N GLN A 122 3.58 -0.35 11.88
CA GLN A 122 3.63 0.68 12.90
C GLN A 122 3.19 2.03 12.36
N LEU A 123 3.64 2.39 11.15
CA LEU A 123 3.23 3.63 10.50
C LEU A 123 1.72 3.66 10.25
N ALA A 124 1.16 2.54 9.79
CA ALA A 124 -0.27 2.43 9.54
C ALA A 124 -1.08 2.63 10.81
N ARG A 125 -0.65 2.01 11.91
CA ARG A 125 -1.32 2.15 13.21
C ARG A 125 -1.21 3.58 13.74
N GLN A 126 -0.06 4.22 13.59
CA GLN A 126 0.12 5.60 13.99
C GLN A 126 -0.80 6.53 13.18
N ALA A 127 -0.88 6.30 11.87
CA ALA A 127 -1.77 7.09 11.01
C ALA A 127 -3.23 6.96 11.44
N LEU A 128 -3.65 5.73 11.76
CA LEU A 128 -5.02 5.48 12.23
C LEU A 128 -5.29 6.19 13.55
N GLN A 129 -4.34 6.12 14.50
CA GLN A 129 -4.49 6.78 15.80
C GLN A 129 -4.65 8.30 15.67
N GLN A 130 -4.04 8.90 14.67
CA GLN A 130 -4.15 10.35 14.45
C GLN A 130 -5.59 10.80 14.21
N ILE A 131 -6.42 9.96 13.60
CA ILE A 131 -7.84 10.32 13.39
C ILE A 131 -8.76 9.74 14.45
N LEU A 132 -8.35 8.69 15.16
CA LEU A 132 -9.14 8.12 16.24
C LEU A 132 -8.97 8.89 17.56
N GLY A 133 -7.79 9.48 17.78
CA GLY A 133 -7.47 10.18 18.99
C GLY A 133 -8.07 11.58 19.10
N LYS A 134 -8.90 11.98 18.18
CA LYS A 134 -9.52 13.32 18.17
C LYS A 134 -10.86 13.35 18.86
#